data_d9ac4e7f2a7f8baf180ea393651a2f82
#
_entry.id   d9ac4e7f2a7f8baf180ea393651a2f82
#
_cell.length_a   1.000
_cell.length_b   1.000
_cell.length_c   1.000
_cell.angle_alpha   90.00
_cell.angle_beta   90.00
_cell.angle_gamma   90.00
#
_symmetry.space_group_name_H-M   'P 1'
#
loop_
_entity.id
_entity.type
_entity.pdbx_description
1 polymer ?
#
loop_
_entity_poly.entity_id
_entity_poly.type
_entity_poly.pdbx_seq_one_letter_code
_entity_poly.pdbx_strand_id
1 'polypeptide(L)'
;PETDYSRLEIKEDDTASQKRILTDYFIARGTEKDFIGDMLESYEDKGTLKDKAEAAKKALSDAQALQREATLEDQRRVNAERHTQTKQMWENVSTTISEADNLSGIPISQRDKGKFFDYISKPVDSTGATQRDIDFNQAGMDQKLAVDFLMFKGFDIDKYIGKRATTKAAQSLKTKLESHSKK
;
A
#
# COMPACT_ATOMS: atom_id res chain seq x y z
N PRO A 1 -3.20 -18.20 -18.57
CA PRO A 1 -4.54 -17.66 -18.44
C PRO A 1 -5.47 -18.77 -17.92
N GLU A 2 -6.17 -18.47 -16.86
CA GLU A 2 -7.09 -19.40 -16.21
C GLU A 2 -8.31 -19.62 -17.14
N THR A 3 -8.74 -20.86 -17.29
CA THR A 3 -9.86 -21.22 -18.17
C THR A 3 -11.16 -20.68 -17.58
N ASP A 4 -11.93 -19.90 -18.32
CA ASP A 4 -13.26 -19.45 -17.93
C ASP A 4 -14.31 -20.49 -18.31
N TYR A 5 -14.68 -21.35 -17.36
CA TYR A 5 -15.62 -22.43 -17.61
C TYR A 5 -17.05 -21.95 -17.91
N SER A 6 -17.41 -20.72 -17.54
CA SER A 6 -18.75 -20.19 -17.85
C SER A 6 -18.98 -20.01 -19.35
N ARG A 7 -17.93 -19.76 -20.12
CA ARG A 7 -17.96 -19.48 -21.56
C ARG A 7 -17.64 -20.66 -22.46
N LEU A 8 -17.26 -21.79 -21.88
CA LEU A 8 -16.94 -22.98 -22.67
C LEU A 8 -18.21 -23.60 -23.25
N GLU A 9 -18.19 -23.97 -24.52
CA GLU A 9 -19.22 -24.80 -25.16
C GLU A 9 -18.71 -26.23 -25.23
N ILE A 10 -19.55 -27.19 -24.86
CA ILE A 10 -19.27 -28.62 -24.95
C ILE A 10 -19.99 -29.18 -26.16
N LYS A 11 -19.23 -29.51 -27.21
CA LYS A 11 -19.74 -30.14 -28.40
C LYS A 11 -19.80 -31.65 -28.25
N GLU A 12 -20.73 -32.30 -28.94
CA GLU A 12 -20.95 -33.74 -28.84
C GLU A 12 -19.78 -34.57 -29.38
N ASP A 13 -19.16 -34.07 -30.43
CA ASP A 13 -18.04 -34.70 -31.13
C ASP A 13 -16.65 -34.32 -30.59
N ASP A 14 -16.58 -33.40 -29.63
CA ASP A 14 -15.32 -32.93 -29.03
C ASP A 14 -14.98 -33.66 -27.74
N THR A 15 -14.68 -34.99 -27.88
CA THR A 15 -14.27 -35.85 -26.75
C THR A 15 -13.02 -35.35 -26.04
N ALA A 16 -12.13 -34.66 -26.76
CA ALA A 16 -10.89 -34.10 -26.16
C ALA A 16 -11.19 -33.00 -25.14
N SER A 17 -12.07 -32.04 -25.50
CA SER A 17 -12.49 -30.99 -24.56
C SER A 17 -13.32 -31.55 -23.41
N GLN A 18 -14.16 -32.52 -23.64
CA GLN A 18 -14.94 -33.19 -22.59
C GLN A 18 -14.03 -33.88 -21.56
N LYS A 19 -13.03 -34.62 -22.02
CA LYS A 19 -12.02 -35.25 -21.15
C LYS A 19 -11.20 -34.24 -20.39
N ARG A 20 -10.82 -33.13 -21.02
CA ARG A 20 -10.07 -32.05 -20.36
C ARG A 20 -10.88 -31.43 -19.21
N ILE A 21 -12.15 -31.08 -19.43
CA ILE A 21 -13.00 -30.49 -18.40
C ILE A 21 -13.17 -31.44 -17.21
N LEU A 22 -13.38 -32.73 -17.49
CA LEU A 22 -13.46 -33.73 -16.44
C LEU A 22 -12.15 -33.89 -15.67
N THR A 23 -11.02 -33.90 -16.38
CA THR A 23 -9.69 -33.93 -15.75
C THR A 23 -9.50 -32.74 -14.81
N ASP A 24 -9.80 -31.52 -15.25
CA ASP A 24 -9.71 -30.30 -14.45
C ASP A 24 -10.62 -30.39 -13.20
N TYR A 25 -11.83 -30.91 -13.36
CA TYR A 25 -12.77 -31.13 -12.27
C TYR A 25 -12.25 -32.12 -11.23
N PHE A 26 -11.74 -33.24 -11.67
CA PHE A 26 -11.21 -34.27 -10.76
C PHE A 26 -9.94 -33.81 -10.04
N ILE A 27 -9.06 -33.09 -10.75
CA ILE A 27 -7.87 -32.48 -10.13
C ILE A 27 -8.29 -31.46 -9.07
N ALA A 28 -9.25 -30.59 -9.36
CA ALA A 28 -9.77 -29.63 -8.40
C ALA A 28 -10.36 -30.27 -7.14
N ARG A 29 -10.81 -31.52 -7.23
CA ARG A 29 -11.31 -32.33 -6.11
C ARG A 29 -10.24 -33.17 -5.41
N GLY A 30 -8.98 -33.10 -5.87
CA GLY A 30 -7.88 -33.84 -5.28
C GLY A 30 -7.84 -35.32 -5.68
N THR A 31 -8.49 -35.69 -6.80
CA THR A 31 -8.46 -37.08 -7.30
C THR A 31 -7.05 -37.40 -7.86
N GLU A 32 -6.50 -38.55 -7.55
CA GLU A 32 -5.22 -38.98 -8.08
C GLU A 32 -5.29 -39.23 -9.60
N LYS A 33 -4.22 -38.86 -10.31
CA LYS A 33 -4.19 -38.87 -11.78
C LYS A 33 -4.46 -40.26 -12.40
N ASP A 34 -4.00 -41.30 -11.76
CA ASP A 34 -4.17 -42.68 -12.27
C ASP A 34 -5.66 -43.07 -12.31
N PHE A 35 -6.43 -42.70 -11.29
CA PHE A 35 -7.87 -42.93 -11.25
C PHE A 35 -8.65 -42.08 -12.28
N ILE A 36 -8.15 -40.90 -12.63
CA ILE A 36 -8.83 -40.04 -13.60
C ILE A 36 -8.89 -40.72 -14.96
N GLY A 37 -7.81 -41.36 -15.40
CA GLY A 37 -7.75 -42.12 -16.66
C GLY A 37 -8.85 -43.19 -16.76
N ASP A 38 -8.93 -44.04 -15.76
CA ASP A 38 -9.91 -45.12 -15.70
C ASP A 38 -11.36 -44.62 -15.71
N MET A 39 -11.63 -43.52 -15.00
CA MET A 39 -12.95 -42.87 -14.96
C MET A 39 -13.34 -42.30 -16.32
N LEU A 40 -12.42 -41.64 -17.03
CA LEU A 40 -12.67 -41.08 -18.35
C LEU A 40 -12.94 -42.17 -19.37
N GLU A 41 -12.18 -43.27 -19.38
CA GLU A 41 -12.39 -44.44 -20.24
C GLU A 41 -13.76 -45.06 -19.96
N SER A 42 -14.12 -45.27 -18.70
CA SER A 42 -15.43 -45.80 -18.32
C SER A 42 -16.60 -44.90 -18.76
N TYR A 43 -16.44 -43.56 -18.74
CA TYR A 43 -17.51 -42.64 -19.22
C TYR A 43 -17.64 -42.64 -20.74
N GLU A 44 -16.51 -42.80 -21.45
CA GLU A 44 -16.48 -42.91 -22.90
C GLU A 44 -17.16 -44.22 -23.36
N ASP A 45 -16.78 -45.33 -22.77
CA ASP A 45 -17.36 -46.66 -23.09
C ASP A 45 -18.88 -46.71 -22.85
N LYS A 46 -19.35 -45.99 -21.83
CA LYS A 46 -20.78 -45.90 -21.50
C LYS A 46 -21.55 -44.83 -22.31
N GLY A 47 -20.86 -44.06 -23.15
CA GLY A 47 -21.47 -42.98 -23.92
C GLY A 47 -21.97 -41.80 -23.03
N THR A 48 -21.46 -41.64 -21.79
CA THR A 48 -21.91 -40.64 -20.83
C THR A 48 -20.90 -39.48 -20.64
N LEU A 49 -19.85 -39.47 -21.47
CA LEU A 49 -18.73 -38.52 -21.30
C LEU A 49 -19.22 -37.07 -21.39
N LYS A 50 -20.07 -36.74 -22.34
CA LYS A 50 -20.63 -35.39 -22.54
C LYS A 50 -21.45 -34.93 -21.32
N ASP A 51 -22.40 -35.73 -20.87
CA ASP A 51 -23.27 -35.41 -19.73
C ASP A 51 -22.44 -35.14 -18.45
N LYS A 52 -21.38 -35.96 -18.25
CA LYS A 52 -20.46 -35.82 -17.13
C LYS A 52 -19.61 -34.56 -17.26
N ALA A 53 -19.15 -34.23 -18.47
CA ALA A 53 -18.39 -33.02 -18.74
C ALA A 53 -19.23 -31.75 -18.53
N GLU A 54 -20.54 -31.77 -18.92
CA GLU A 54 -21.45 -30.68 -18.66
C GLU A 54 -21.67 -30.45 -17.16
N ALA A 55 -21.86 -31.52 -16.39
CA ALA A 55 -21.98 -31.44 -14.93
C ALA A 55 -20.67 -30.92 -14.27
N ALA A 56 -19.52 -31.41 -14.75
CA ALA A 56 -18.20 -30.96 -14.27
C ALA A 56 -17.95 -29.49 -14.60
N LYS A 57 -18.26 -29.05 -15.83
CA LYS A 57 -18.19 -27.64 -16.25
C LYS A 57 -19.01 -26.74 -15.34
N LYS A 58 -20.26 -27.14 -15.07
CA LYS A 58 -21.13 -26.39 -14.17
C LYS A 58 -20.50 -26.25 -12.77
N ALA A 59 -20.03 -27.34 -12.20
CA ALA A 59 -19.41 -27.34 -10.88
C ALA A 59 -18.14 -26.46 -10.81
N LEU A 60 -17.30 -26.49 -11.86
CA LEU A 60 -16.13 -25.64 -11.98
C LEU A 60 -16.50 -24.16 -12.14
N SER A 61 -17.50 -23.87 -12.95
CA SER A 61 -18.01 -22.50 -13.13
C SER A 61 -18.58 -21.94 -11.83
N ASP A 62 -19.38 -22.73 -11.11
CA ASP A 62 -19.95 -22.32 -9.82
C ASP A 62 -18.84 -22.08 -8.77
N ALA A 63 -17.83 -22.94 -8.73
CA ALA A 63 -16.66 -22.77 -7.85
C ALA A 63 -15.87 -21.50 -8.18
N GLN A 64 -15.64 -21.22 -9.48
CA GLN A 64 -14.98 -19.98 -9.91
C GLN A 64 -15.78 -18.74 -9.55
N ALA A 65 -17.11 -18.79 -9.69
CA ALA A 65 -17.98 -17.68 -9.31
C ALA A 65 -17.87 -17.37 -7.81
N LEU A 66 -17.93 -18.39 -6.97
CA LEU A 66 -17.76 -18.26 -5.52
C LEU A 66 -16.38 -17.71 -5.14
N GLN A 67 -15.33 -18.19 -5.80
CA GLN A 67 -13.97 -17.70 -5.53
C GLN A 67 -13.81 -16.24 -5.94
N ARG A 68 -14.36 -15.83 -7.09
CA ARG A 68 -14.37 -14.43 -7.53
C ARG A 68 -15.12 -13.53 -6.54
N GLU A 69 -16.29 -13.97 -6.07
CA GLU A 69 -17.08 -13.24 -5.09
C GLU A 69 -16.31 -13.06 -3.77
N ALA A 70 -15.74 -14.15 -3.24
CA ALA A 70 -14.91 -14.11 -2.04
C ALA A 70 -13.70 -13.16 -2.19
N THR A 71 -13.04 -13.19 -3.35
CA THR A 71 -11.90 -12.30 -3.64
C THR A 71 -12.34 -10.82 -3.67
N LEU A 72 -13.48 -10.53 -4.31
CA LEU A 72 -14.03 -9.16 -4.37
C LEU A 72 -14.45 -8.67 -2.98
N GLU A 73 -15.06 -9.53 -2.18
CA GLU A 73 -15.44 -9.20 -0.82
C GLU A 73 -14.21 -8.92 0.08
N ASP A 74 -13.19 -9.76 -0.03
CA ASP A 74 -11.92 -9.54 0.69
C ASP A 74 -11.24 -8.23 0.27
N GLN A 75 -11.20 -7.94 -1.04
CA GLN A 75 -10.68 -6.66 -1.53
C GLN A 75 -11.47 -5.46 -0.99
N ARG A 76 -12.79 -5.55 -0.94
CA ARG A 76 -13.65 -4.49 -0.37
C ARG A 76 -13.36 -4.31 1.12
N ARG A 77 -13.24 -5.40 1.88
CA ARG A 77 -12.90 -5.38 3.31
C ARG A 77 -11.54 -4.72 3.54
N VAL A 78 -10.50 -5.17 2.84
CA VAL A 78 -9.15 -4.61 2.95
C VAL A 78 -9.11 -3.12 2.59
N ASN A 79 -9.83 -2.71 1.54
CA ASN A 79 -9.92 -1.30 1.16
C ASN A 79 -10.65 -0.46 2.21
N ALA A 80 -11.74 -0.98 2.80
CA ALA A 80 -12.48 -0.31 3.87
C ALA A 80 -11.62 -0.16 5.14
N GLU A 81 -10.88 -1.20 5.51
CA GLU A 81 -9.94 -1.16 6.64
C GLU A 81 -8.83 -0.12 6.42
N ARG A 82 -8.21 -0.10 5.23
CA ARG A 82 -7.20 0.90 4.86
C ARG A 82 -7.76 2.32 4.94
N HIS A 83 -8.95 2.53 4.43
CA HIS A 83 -9.60 3.84 4.48
C HIS A 83 -9.84 4.30 5.93
N THR A 84 -10.33 3.39 6.78
CA THR A 84 -10.55 3.66 8.21
C THR A 84 -9.24 3.98 8.92
N GLN A 85 -8.19 3.18 8.70
CA GLN A 85 -6.86 3.42 9.28
C GLN A 85 -6.27 4.76 8.83
N THR A 86 -6.37 5.07 7.53
CA THR A 86 -5.88 6.35 6.99
C THR A 86 -6.64 7.52 7.61
N LYS A 87 -7.96 7.42 7.74
CA LYS A 87 -8.78 8.45 8.37
C LYS A 87 -8.36 8.66 9.84
N GLN A 88 -8.26 7.59 10.62
CA GLN A 88 -7.81 7.66 12.01
C GLN A 88 -6.41 8.26 12.15
N MET A 89 -5.49 7.87 11.27
CA MET A 89 -4.14 8.45 11.25
C MET A 89 -4.19 9.97 11.06
N TRP A 90 -4.96 10.46 10.07
CA TRP A 90 -5.06 11.89 9.80
C TRP A 90 -5.81 12.65 10.90
N GLU A 91 -6.80 12.04 11.54
CA GLU A 91 -7.46 12.60 12.74
C GLU A 91 -6.47 12.75 13.90
N ASN A 92 -5.65 11.74 14.16
CA ASN A 92 -4.61 11.79 15.18
C ASN A 92 -3.56 12.86 14.87
N VAL A 93 -3.11 12.95 13.61
CA VAL A 93 -2.15 14.00 13.18
C VAL A 93 -2.76 15.39 13.37
N SER A 94 -4.01 15.58 12.96
CA SER A 94 -4.72 16.85 13.13
C SER A 94 -4.83 17.25 14.60
N THR A 95 -5.22 16.32 15.46
CA THR A 95 -5.31 16.52 16.91
C THR A 95 -3.94 16.87 17.50
N THR A 96 -2.91 16.11 17.16
CA THR A 96 -1.54 16.36 17.62
C THR A 96 -1.07 17.78 17.25
N ILE A 97 -1.30 18.21 16.02
CA ILE A 97 -0.91 19.56 15.57
C ILE A 97 -1.74 20.63 16.27
N SER A 98 -3.05 20.42 16.42
CA SER A 98 -3.95 21.41 17.02
C SER A 98 -3.66 21.66 18.50
N GLU A 99 -3.24 20.63 19.24
CA GLU A 99 -2.95 20.68 20.67
C GLU A 99 -1.50 21.07 20.98
N ALA A 100 -0.57 20.90 20.01
CA ALA A 100 0.84 21.15 20.25
C ALA A 100 1.17 22.65 20.36
N ASP A 101 1.90 23.06 21.40
CA ASP A 101 2.54 24.37 21.48
C ASP A 101 3.89 24.36 20.75
N ASN A 102 4.49 23.20 20.64
CA ASN A 102 5.73 22.98 19.91
C ASN A 102 5.77 21.56 19.32
N LEU A 103 6.57 21.36 18.27
CA LEU A 103 6.87 20.07 17.67
C LEU A 103 8.36 19.79 17.88
N SER A 104 8.68 18.89 18.83
CA SER A 104 10.07 18.57 19.21
C SER A 104 10.93 19.80 19.50
N GLY A 105 10.41 20.75 20.28
CA GLY A 105 11.11 21.98 20.64
C GLY A 105 10.98 23.13 19.65
N ILE A 106 10.37 22.90 18.47
CA ILE A 106 10.09 23.96 17.49
C ILE A 106 8.71 24.56 17.80
N PRO A 107 8.61 25.83 18.23
CA PRO A 107 7.32 26.47 18.49
C PRO A 107 6.47 26.51 17.22
N ILE A 108 5.19 26.15 17.35
CA ILE A 108 4.21 26.27 16.27
C ILE A 108 3.14 27.30 16.63
N SER A 109 2.97 28.31 15.79
CA SER A 109 1.96 29.34 16.03
C SER A 109 0.55 28.82 15.68
N GLN A 110 -0.47 29.35 16.35
CA GLN A 110 -1.87 29.00 16.04
C GLN A 110 -2.23 29.24 14.57
N ARG A 111 -1.62 30.28 13.98
CA ARG A 111 -1.80 30.62 12.56
C ARG A 111 -1.20 29.56 11.63
N ASP A 112 -0.11 28.91 12.04
CA ASP A 112 0.64 27.97 11.20
C ASP A 112 0.12 26.55 11.30
N LYS A 113 -0.59 26.18 12.38
CA LYS A 113 -1.13 24.83 12.57
C LYS A 113 -1.98 24.33 11.41
N GLY A 114 -2.96 25.13 10.98
CA GLY A 114 -3.82 24.77 9.85
C GLY A 114 -3.07 24.70 8.53
N LYS A 115 -2.17 25.67 8.27
CA LYS A 115 -1.34 25.67 7.05
C LYS A 115 -0.39 24.49 7.01
N PHE A 116 0.19 24.12 8.16
CA PHE A 116 1.07 22.98 8.25
C PHE A 116 0.31 21.67 8.03
N PHE A 117 -0.89 21.54 8.60
CA PHE A 117 -1.73 20.38 8.33
C PHE A 117 -2.09 20.28 6.84
N ASP A 118 -2.52 21.36 6.20
CA ASP A 118 -2.81 21.39 4.76
C ASP A 118 -1.57 21.00 3.93
N TYR A 119 -0.41 21.53 4.28
CA TYR A 119 0.86 21.26 3.61
C TYR A 119 1.22 19.77 3.58
N ILE A 120 0.97 19.03 4.68
CA ILE A 120 1.33 17.62 4.79
C ILE A 120 0.23 16.66 4.36
N SER A 121 -1.05 17.10 4.31
CA SER A 121 -2.19 16.20 4.12
C SER A 121 -2.99 16.47 2.84
N LYS A 122 -2.98 17.72 2.32
CA LYS A 122 -3.83 18.08 1.21
C LYS A 122 -3.17 17.76 -0.14
N PRO A 123 -3.78 16.87 -0.95
CA PRO A 123 -3.30 16.63 -2.30
C PRO A 123 -3.32 17.89 -3.16
N VAL A 124 -2.24 18.13 -3.90
CA VAL A 124 -2.11 19.29 -4.80
C VAL A 124 -2.13 18.89 -6.28
N ASP A 125 -2.12 17.59 -6.57
CA ASP A 125 -2.20 17.06 -7.93
C ASP A 125 -3.07 15.80 -8.02
N SER A 126 -3.26 15.29 -9.25
CA SER A 126 -4.06 14.10 -9.55
C SER A 126 -3.41 12.78 -9.08
N THR A 127 -2.13 12.80 -8.72
CA THR A 127 -1.42 11.61 -8.19
C THR A 127 -1.65 11.42 -6.70
N GLY A 128 -2.25 12.43 -6.03
CA GLY A 128 -2.43 12.46 -4.59
C GLY A 128 -1.21 12.99 -3.82
N ALA A 129 -0.20 13.54 -4.52
CA ALA A 129 0.97 14.12 -3.88
C ALA A 129 0.59 15.40 -3.13
N THR A 130 1.15 15.56 -1.92
CA THR A 130 1.02 16.77 -1.11
C THR A 130 2.12 17.78 -1.48
N GLN A 131 1.95 19.04 -1.06
CA GLN A 131 3.03 20.02 -1.23
C GLN A 131 4.31 19.60 -0.53
N ARG A 132 4.21 18.97 0.64
CA ARG A 132 5.35 18.37 1.35
C ARG A 132 6.10 17.34 0.50
N ASP A 133 5.37 16.48 -0.22
CA ASP A 133 5.98 15.45 -1.05
C ASP A 133 6.74 16.06 -2.23
N ILE A 134 6.15 17.09 -2.85
CA ILE A 134 6.79 17.84 -3.95
C ILE A 134 8.06 18.52 -3.45
N ASP A 135 7.98 19.27 -2.35
CA ASP A 135 9.11 20.02 -1.79
C ASP A 135 10.24 19.06 -1.37
N PHE A 136 9.91 17.94 -0.73
CA PHE A 136 10.89 16.94 -0.32
C PHE A 136 11.56 16.26 -1.52
N ASN A 137 10.81 15.98 -2.58
CA ASN A 137 11.37 15.37 -3.79
C ASN A 137 12.31 16.33 -4.53
N GLN A 138 11.98 17.63 -4.54
CA GLN A 138 12.79 18.68 -5.17
C GLN A 138 13.97 19.14 -4.29
N ALA A 139 13.94 18.83 -3.00
CA ALA A 139 15.01 19.21 -2.09
C ALA A 139 16.36 18.63 -2.50
N GLY A 140 17.42 19.42 -2.34
CA GLY A 140 18.80 18.98 -2.56
C GLY A 140 19.24 17.88 -1.57
N MET A 141 20.27 17.13 -1.93
CA MET A 141 20.76 16.04 -1.09
C MET A 141 21.19 16.53 0.29
N ASP A 142 21.81 17.70 0.38
CA ASP A 142 22.23 18.35 1.63
C ASP A 142 21.04 18.64 2.56
N GLN A 143 19.90 19.07 2.01
CA GLN A 143 18.68 19.31 2.79
C GLN A 143 18.07 18.01 3.31
N LYS A 144 18.03 16.96 2.49
CA LYS A 144 17.55 15.63 2.88
C LYS A 144 18.42 15.06 4.00
N LEU A 145 19.73 15.10 3.83
CA LEU A 145 20.68 14.67 4.86
C LEU A 145 20.60 15.49 6.14
N ALA A 146 20.27 16.79 6.05
CA ALA A 146 20.07 17.61 7.25
C ALA A 146 18.87 17.15 8.07
N VAL A 147 17.75 16.77 7.40
CA VAL A 147 16.59 16.19 8.09
C VAL A 147 16.95 14.87 8.76
N ASP A 148 17.61 13.96 8.04
CA ASP A 148 18.07 12.68 8.59
C ASP A 148 19.01 12.85 9.78
N PHE A 149 19.90 13.84 9.70
CA PHE A 149 20.81 14.16 10.81
C PHE A 149 20.06 14.70 12.03
N LEU A 150 19.03 15.53 11.86
CA LEU A 150 18.17 15.99 12.94
C LEU A 150 17.44 14.82 13.61
N MET A 151 16.91 13.88 12.82
CA MET A 151 16.30 12.65 13.32
C MET A 151 17.31 11.82 14.13
N PHE A 152 18.50 11.61 13.57
CA PHE A 152 19.60 10.89 14.27
C PHE A 152 19.96 11.53 15.61
N LYS A 153 19.85 12.85 15.74
CA LYS A 153 20.10 13.60 16.97
C LYS A 153 18.87 13.76 17.87
N GLY A 154 17.77 13.06 17.58
CA GLY A 154 16.53 13.11 18.37
C GLY A 154 15.85 14.47 18.37
N PHE A 155 16.05 15.29 17.33
CA PHE A 155 15.51 16.65 17.20
C PHE A 155 15.87 17.60 18.37
N ASP A 156 17.01 17.36 19.07
CA ASP A 156 17.49 18.25 20.13
C ASP A 156 18.02 19.57 19.54
N ILE A 157 17.08 20.38 19.04
CA ILE A 157 17.35 21.61 18.30
C ILE A 157 17.95 22.68 19.21
N ASP A 158 17.52 22.75 20.46
CA ASP A 158 18.01 23.72 21.45
C ASP A 158 19.51 23.61 21.68
N LYS A 159 20.02 22.38 21.69
CA LYS A 159 21.46 22.14 21.82
C LYS A 159 22.28 22.66 20.64
N TYR A 160 21.69 22.71 19.43
CA TYR A 160 22.37 23.20 18.23
C TYR A 160 22.23 24.71 18.08
N ILE A 161 21.06 25.29 18.37
CA ILE A 161 20.82 26.72 18.32
C ILE A 161 21.58 27.42 19.44
N GLY A 162 21.53 26.88 20.65
CA GLY A 162 22.25 27.42 21.80
C GLY A 162 23.79 27.50 21.58
N LYS A 163 24.38 26.44 21.01
CA LYS A 163 25.82 26.44 20.67
C LYS A 163 26.16 27.47 19.57
N ARG A 164 25.33 27.67 18.58
CA ARG A 164 25.56 28.67 17.53
C ARG A 164 25.39 30.10 18.04
N ALA A 165 24.41 30.34 18.89
CA ALA A 165 24.16 31.66 19.48
C ALA A 165 25.33 32.06 20.43
N THR A 166 25.77 31.16 21.28
CA THR A 166 26.93 31.41 22.17
C THR A 166 28.21 31.60 21.37
N THR A 167 28.44 30.84 20.30
CA THR A 167 29.65 31.00 19.46
C THR A 167 29.64 32.35 18.72
N LYS A 168 28.50 32.76 18.14
CA LYS A 168 28.38 34.06 17.47
C LYS A 168 28.48 35.23 18.45
N ALA A 169 27.91 35.13 19.65
CA ALA A 169 28.01 36.14 20.69
C ALA A 169 29.47 36.27 21.20
N ALA A 170 30.14 35.13 21.42
CA ALA A 170 31.54 35.12 21.82
C ALA A 170 32.47 35.68 20.75
N GLN A 171 32.26 35.37 19.48
CA GLN A 171 32.99 35.95 18.34
C GLN A 171 32.75 37.45 18.22
N SER A 172 31.49 37.95 18.35
CA SER A 172 31.15 39.35 18.32
C SER A 172 31.78 40.12 19.50
N LEU A 173 31.81 39.54 20.71
CA LEU A 173 32.47 40.10 21.88
C LEU A 173 33.99 40.17 21.67
N LYS A 174 34.60 39.11 21.15
CA LYS A 174 36.04 39.08 20.85
C LYS A 174 36.42 40.18 19.87
N THR A 175 35.67 40.30 18.75
CA THR A 175 35.88 41.35 17.73
C THR A 175 35.75 42.76 18.31
N LYS A 176 34.78 43.00 19.20
CA LYS A 176 34.58 44.28 19.87
C LYS A 176 35.74 44.58 20.84
N LEU A 177 36.18 43.60 21.61
CA LEU A 177 37.33 43.77 22.51
C LEU A 177 38.65 44.06 21.77
N GLU A 178 38.90 43.36 20.66
CA GLU A 178 40.06 43.58 19.81
C GLU A 178 40.05 44.96 19.13
N SER A 179 38.86 45.50 18.81
CA SER A 179 38.70 46.84 18.22
C SER A 179 38.90 47.97 19.30
N HIS A 180 38.60 47.70 20.57
CA HIS A 180 38.82 48.61 21.66
C HIS A 180 40.28 48.63 22.22
N SER A 181 41.00 47.54 22.05
CA SER A 181 42.40 47.42 22.52
C SER A 181 43.42 48.00 21.54
N LYS A 182 43.01 48.41 20.36
CA LYS A 182 43.83 49.06 19.31
C LYS A 182 43.73 50.59 19.26
N LYS A 183 43.05 51.18 20.22
CA LYS A 183 43.04 52.63 20.47
C LYS A 183 43.83 52.92 21.73
#